data_074ff4df6451ca9d7f419dcb2cb3262b
#
_entry.id   074ff4df6451ca9d7f419dcb2cb3262b
#
_cell.length_a   1.000
_cell.length_b   1.000
_cell.length_c   1.000
_cell.angle_alpha   90.00
_cell.angle_beta   90.00
_cell.angle_gamma   90.00
#
_symmetry.space_group_name_H-M   'P 1'
#
loop_
_entity.id
_entity.type
_entity.pdbx_description
1 polymer ?
#
loop_
_entity_poly.entity_id
_entity_poly.type
_entity_poly.pdbx_seq_one_letter_code
_entity_poly.pdbx_strand_id
1 'polypeptide(L)'
;MDYRSPVAGTGASGGGLLYRLYQRRLRAEISRAQPPRHVAMIIDGNRRWARQLGFPTAAQGHRAGAAKVREFLEWCDELGIGTVTLYLLSNDNLRRRDSAELSDLIEIIAELADALSRHRDWRVQHVGSHSELPPELLTALHEAEQRSAHKEGMHVNLAVGYGGRGEIVDAMRRIVQSHASQGGSLEDLAEKLTPELVGEHLYTGGQPDPDLVIRTSGEQRLSDFMLWQAAHSEFYFVEALGPDLREVDFLRALRDFSHRQRRYGE
;
A
#
# COMPACT_ATOMS: atom_id res chain seq x y z
N MET A 1 33.40 21.08 -17.78
CA MET A 1 33.22 19.71 -18.31
C MET A 1 31.74 19.39 -18.16
N ASP A 2 31.03 19.51 -19.28
CA ASP A 2 29.58 19.32 -19.34
C ASP A 2 29.20 17.86 -19.08
N TYR A 3 28.53 17.64 -17.96
CA TYR A 3 27.93 16.37 -17.62
C TYR A 3 26.55 16.28 -18.29
N ARG A 4 26.54 15.87 -19.58
CA ARG A 4 25.29 15.52 -20.26
C ARG A 4 24.76 14.23 -19.65
N SER A 5 23.63 14.33 -18.97
CA SER A 5 22.83 13.22 -18.47
C SER A 5 22.38 12.32 -19.64
N PRO A 6 22.66 11.02 -19.59
CA PRO A 6 21.97 10.05 -20.45
C PRO A 6 20.71 9.56 -19.70
N VAL A 7 19.66 10.33 -19.66
CA VAL A 7 18.33 9.85 -19.30
C VAL A 7 17.41 10.07 -20.49
N ALA A 8 17.61 9.26 -21.48
CA ALA A 8 16.58 8.89 -22.44
C ALA A 8 16.38 7.39 -22.35
N GLY A 9 15.97 6.92 -21.17
CA GLY A 9 15.39 5.59 -20.99
C GLY A 9 13.92 5.74 -21.23
N THR A 10 13.49 5.27 -22.34
CA THR A 10 12.17 5.00 -22.86
C THR A 10 11.13 4.64 -21.80
N GLY A 11 10.72 5.61 -20.99
CA GLY A 11 9.39 5.64 -20.43
C GLY A 11 8.49 5.81 -21.66
N ALA A 12 7.86 4.74 -22.09
CA ALA A 12 6.98 4.74 -23.23
C ALA A 12 5.70 5.54 -22.92
N SER A 13 5.82 6.85 -22.89
CA SER A 13 4.74 7.81 -23.09
C SER A 13 4.36 7.82 -24.57
N GLY A 14 4.09 6.67 -25.13
CA GLY A 14 3.80 6.47 -26.52
C GLY A 14 3.08 5.16 -26.74
N GLY A 15 2.07 4.86 -25.92
CA GLY A 15 1.15 3.82 -26.29
C GLY A 15 0.57 4.17 -27.64
N GLY A 16 0.89 3.40 -28.70
CA GLY A 16 0.30 3.62 -30.01
C GLY A 16 -1.22 3.71 -29.94
N LEU A 17 -1.88 4.20 -30.96
CA LEU A 17 -3.35 4.36 -31.00
C LEU A 17 -4.10 3.12 -30.46
N LEU A 18 -3.60 1.92 -30.77
CA LEU A 18 -4.13 0.66 -30.27
C LEU A 18 -4.06 0.51 -28.75
N TYR A 19 -2.97 0.96 -28.11
CA TYR A 19 -2.84 0.94 -26.65
C TYR A 19 -3.87 1.86 -25.98
N ARG A 20 -4.03 3.08 -26.48
CA ARG A 20 -5.03 4.04 -25.99
C ARG A 20 -6.46 3.54 -26.18
N LEU A 21 -6.75 2.90 -27.30
CA LEU A 21 -8.05 2.28 -27.56
C LEU A 21 -8.31 1.13 -26.60
N TYR A 22 -7.30 0.30 -26.31
CA TYR A 22 -7.41 -0.79 -25.36
C TYR A 22 -7.64 -0.29 -23.93
N GLN A 23 -6.89 0.75 -23.49
CA GLN A 23 -7.14 1.39 -22.18
C GLN A 23 -8.57 1.94 -22.08
N ARG A 24 -9.03 2.67 -23.11
CA ARG A 24 -10.41 3.19 -23.14
C ARG A 24 -11.45 2.08 -23.04
N ARG A 25 -11.23 0.97 -23.74
CA ARG A 25 -12.11 -0.20 -23.65
C ARG A 25 -12.15 -0.77 -22.25
N LEU A 26 -10.98 -1.00 -21.63
CA LEU A 26 -10.90 -1.50 -20.25
C LEU A 26 -11.58 -0.55 -19.26
N ARG A 27 -11.32 0.76 -19.34
CA ARG A 27 -11.99 1.76 -18.48
C ARG A 27 -13.52 1.73 -18.66
N ALA A 28 -14.02 1.61 -19.89
CA ALA A 28 -15.46 1.51 -20.17
C ALA A 28 -16.08 0.19 -19.67
N GLU A 29 -15.32 -0.88 -19.64
CA GLU A 29 -15.75 -2.18 -19.07
C GLU A 29 -15.82 -2.10 -17.54
N ILE A 30 -14.81 -1.53 -16.88
CA ILE A 30 -14.73 -1.36 -15.44
C ILE A 30 -15.80 -0.36 -14.94
N SER A 31 -16.06 0.74 -15.66
CA SER A 31 -17.04 1.76 -15.26
C SER A 31 -18.49 1.24 -15.18
N ARG A 32 -18.76 0.06 -15.75
CA ARG A 32 -20.07 -0.62 -15.65
C ARG A 32 -20.18 -1.54 -14.43
N ALA A 33 -19.08 -1.80 -13.77
CA ALA A 33 -19.00 -2.61 -12.55
C ALA A 33 -18.72 -1.71 -11.35
N GLN A 34 -19.05 -2.16 -10.15
CA GLN A 34 -18.64 -1.45 -8.94
C GLN A 34 -17.12 -1.64 -8.75
N PRO A 35 -16.33 -0.56 -8.64
CA PRO A 35 -14.91 -0.68 -8.32
C PRO A 35 -14.74 -1.25 -6.90
N PRO A 36 -13.57 -1.84 -6.58
CA PRO A 36 -13.24 -2.20 -5.21
C PRO A 36 -13.27 -0.93 -4.35
N ARG A 37 -13.79 -1.04 -3.13
CA ARG A 37 -13.80 0.07 -2.16
C ARG A 37 -12.42 0.33 -1.59
N HIS A 38 -11.66 -0.75 -1.42
CA HIS A 38 -10.31 -0.73 -0.87
C HIS A 38 -9.37 -1.60 -1.71
N VAL A 39 -8.29 -1.02 -2.17
CA VAL A 39 -7.19 -1.72 -2.86
C VAL A 39 -5.94 -1.69 -2.00
N ALA A 40 -5.36 -2.85 -1.74
CA ALA A 40 -4.07 -2.98 -1.07
C ALA A 40 -2.97 -3.30 -2.09
N MET A 41 -1.82 -2.63 -2.02
CA MET A 41 -0.76 -2.74 -3.00
C MET A 41 0.60 -3.06 -2.36
N ILE A 42 1.22 -4.14 -2.82
CA ILE A 42 2.62 -4.46 -2.53
C ILE A 42 3.46 -4.08 -3.75
N ILE A 43 4.15 -2.94 -3.69
CA ILE A 43 5.05 -2.50 -4.76
C ILE A 43 6.41 -3.14 -4.54
N ASP A 44 6.61 -4.26 -5.21
CA ASP A 44 7.83 -5.07 -5.14
C ASP A 44 8.63 -5.00 -6.45
N GLY A 45 9.93 -5.30 -6.35
CA GLY A 45 10.82 -5.37 -7.51
C GLY A 45 11.72 -4.14 -7.71
N ASN A 46 11.64 -3.10 -6.88
CA ASN A 46 12.44 -1.86 -6.99
C ASN A 46 13.96 -2.13 -7.07
N ARG A 47 14.48 -3.01 -6.22
CA ARG A 47 15.91 -3.41 -6.21
C ARG A 47 16.31 -4.16 -7.47
N ARG A 48 15.45 -5.07 -7.96
CA ARG A 48 15.67 -5.81 -9.21
C ARG A 48 15.69 -4.86 -10.40
N TRP A 49 14.75 -3.93 -10.44
CA TRP A 49 14.66 -2.91 -11.47
C TRP A 49 15.94 -2.05 -11.53
N ALA A 50 16.41 -1.53 -10.40
CA ALA A 50 17.66 -0.75 -10.35
C ALA A 50 18.85 -1.57 -10.86
N ARG A 51 18.96 -2.83 -10.46
CA ARG A 51 20.04 -3.74 -10.91
C ARG A 51 19.96 -4.02 -12.41
N GLN A 52 18.78 -4.26 -12.97
CA GLN A 52 18.59 -4.51 -14.41
C GLN A 52 18.99 -3.31 -15.27
N LEU A 53 18.80 -2.10 -14.75
CA LEU A 53 19.21 -0.87 -15.42
C LEU A 53 20.66 -0.44 -15.14
N GLY A 54 21.41 -1.24 -14.37
CA GLY A 54 22.82 -0.97 -14.08
C GLY A 54 23.05 0.16 -13.06
N PHE A 55 22.04 0.52 -12.27
CA PHE A 55 22.22 1.52 -11.21
C PHE A 55 23.13 0.99 -10.09
N PRO A 56 24.00 1.83 -9.52
CA PRO A 56 24.97 1.42 -8.51
C PRO A 56 24.34 1.06 -7.17
N THR A 57 23.16 1.62 -6.85
CA THR A 57 22.46 1.39 -5.59
C THR A 57 20.97 1.09 -5.83
N ALA A 58 20.29 0.60 -4.80
CA ALA A 58 18.85 0.39 -4.83
C ALA A 58 18.03 1.68 -4.72
N ALA A 59 18.64 2.79 -4.30
CA ALA A 59 17.95 4.07 -4.05
C ALA A 59 17.20 4.56 -5.29
N GLN A 60 17.80 4.47 -6.48
CA GLN A 60 17.14 4.87 -7.73
C GLN A 60 15.88 4.05 -8.01
N GLY A 61 15.93 2.74 -7.69
CA GLY A 61 14.76 1.87 -7.81
C GLY A 61 13.66 2.22 -6.81
N HIS A 62 14.05 2.55 -5.56
CA HIS A 62 13.09 2.99 -4.55
C HIS A 62 12.45 4.34 -4.90
N ARG A 63 13.23 5.32 -5.41
CA ARG A 63 12.69 6.60 -5.89
C ARG A 63 11.75 6.41 -7.08
N ALA A 64 12.10 5.54 -8.03
CA ALA A 64 11.23 5.20 -9.16
C ALA A 64 9.93 4.51 -8.69
N GLY A 65 10.02 3.61 -7.71
CA GLY A 65 8.86 2.99 -7.07
C GLY A 65 7.97 4.01 -6.36
N ALA A 66 8.53 4.96 -5.62
CA ALA A 66 7.79 6.03 -4.96
C ALA A 66 7.08 6.95 -5.97
N ALA A 67 7.71 7.28 -7.09
CA ALA A 67 7.07 8.00 -8.18
C ALA A 67 5.88 7.21 -8.76
N LYS A 68 6.05 5.88 -8.92
CA LYS A 68 4.97 5.00 -9.40
C LYS A 68 3.81 4.87 -8.41
N VAL A 69 4.07 4.93 -7.10
CA VAL A 69 3.01 5.01 -6.07
C VAL A 69 2.08 6.19 -6.36
N ARG A 70 2.64 7.37 -6.63
CA ARG A 70 1.82 8.57 -6.89
C ARG A 70 0.94 8.40 -8.12
N GLU A 71 1.52 7.91 -9.24
CA GLU A 71 0.74 7.62 -10.46
C GLU A 71 -0.39 6.59 -10.16
N PHE A 72 -0.07 5.54 -9.40
CA PHE A 72 -1.05 4.52 -9.02
C PHE A 72 -2.20 5.08 -8.19
N LEU A 73 -1.92 5.97 -7.24
CA LEU A 73 -2.94 6.63 -6.43
C LEU A 73 -3.83 7.54 -7.29
N GLU A 74 -3.25 8.25 -8.28
CA GLU A 74 -4.02 9.05 -9.24
C GLU A 74 -4.99 8.16 -10.04
N TRP A 75 -4.56 6.97 -10.48
CA TRP A 75 -5.45 6.02 -11.17
C TRP A 75 -6.57 5.51 -10.25
N CYS A 76 -6.26 5.26 -8.96
CA CYS A 76 -7.26 4.85 -7.99
C CYS A 76 -8.33 5.94 -7.76
N ASP A 77 -7.88 7.18 -7.58
CA ASP A 77 -8.74 8.34 -7.34
C ASP A 77 -9.66 8.62 -8.55
N GLU A 78 -9.12 8.59 -9.78
CA GLU A 78 -9.89 8.72 -11.01
C GLU A 78 -10.99 7.65 -11.17
N LEU A 79 -10.79 6.47 -10.59
CA LEU A 79 -11.74 5.36 -10.64
C LEU A 79 -12.69 5.31 -9.44
N GLY A 80 -12.59 6.27 -8.52
CA GLY A 80 -13.46 6.38 -7.36
C GLY A 80 -13.19 5.35 -6.25
N ILE A 81 -11.95 4.82 -6.17
CA ILE A 81 -11.54 3.92 -5.09
C ILE A 81 -11.34 4.74 -3.81
N GLY A 82 -12.11 4.42 -2.77
CA GLY A 82 -12.16 5.22 -1.54
C GLY A 82 -10.99 4.99 -0.59
N THR A 83 -10.36 3.82 -0.63
CA THR A 83 -9.26 3.47 0.29
C THR A 83 -8.14 2.76 -0.46
N VAL A 84 -6.89 3.13 -0.17
CA VAL A 84 -5.71 2.45 -0.70
C VAL A 84 -4.72 2.20 0.43
N THR A 85 -4.23 0.96 0.59
CA THR A 85 -3.15 0.63 1.53
C THR A 85 -1.89 0.24 0.77
N LEU A 86 -0.79 0.92 1.04
CA LEU A 86 0.51 0.76 0.36
C LEU A 86 1.51 0.09 1.29
N TYR A 87 2.05 -1.07 0.91
CA TYR A 87 3.11 -1.74 1.66
C TYR A 87 4.48 -1.16 1.31
N LEU A 88 4.99 -0.24 2.11
CA LEU A 88 6.23 0.50 1.82
C LEU A 88 7.44 -0.07 2.56
N LEU A 89 7.29 -0.46 3.84
CA LEU A 89 8.39 -0.96 4.66
C LEU A 89 7.90 -1.96 5.69
N SER A 90 8.32 -3.23 5.55
CA SER A 90 8.02 -4.26 6.55
C SER A 90 8.98 -4.22 7.74
N ASN A 91 8.54 -4.76 8.89
CA ASN A 91 9.41 -4.98 10.05
C ASN A 91 10.63 -5.86 9.70
N ASP A 92 10.44 -6.87 8.87
CA ASP A 92 11.54 -7.71 8.40
C ASP A 92 12.58 -6.92 7.59
N ASN A 93 12.13 -5.97 6.77
CA ASN A 93 13.03 -5.11 6.00
C ASN A 93 13.80 -4.13 6.90
N LEU A 94 13.16 -3.57 7.94
CA LEU A 94 13.82 -2.74 8.94
C LEU A 94 15.00 -3.47 9.61
N ARG A 95 14.81 -4.76 9.94
CA ARG A 95 15.80 -5.55 10.67
C ARG A 95 16.92 -6.14 9.79
N ARG A 96 16.66 -6.35 8.48
CA ARG A 96 17.54 -7.15 7.61
C ARG A 96 18.23 -6.36 6.51
N ARG A 97 17.81 -5.12 6.23
CA ARG A 97 18.44 -4.31 5.19
C ARG A 97 19.77 -3.75 5.68
N ASP A 98 20.66 -3.55 4.71
CA ASP A 98 21.87 -2.77 4.93
C ASP A 98 21.53 -1.35 5.38
N SER A 99 22.34 -0.79 6.29
CA SER A 99 22.08 0.50 6.92
C SER A 99 22.01 1.66 5.91
N ALA A 100 22.83 1.64 4.86
CA ALA A 100 22.84 2.67 3.85
C ALA A 100 21.56 2.60 2.98
N GLU A 101 21.17 1.40 2.52
CA GLU A 101 19.91 1.20 1.78
C GLU A 101 18.70 1.59 2.64
N LEU A 102 18.72 1.25 3.93
CA LEU A 102 17.64 1.58 4.86
C LEU A 102 17.52 3.10 5.06
N SER A 103 18.64 3.80 5.20
CA SER A 103 18.65 5.26 5.32
C SER A 103 18.05 5.94 4.10
N ASP A 104 18.47 5.52 2.89
CA ASP A 104 17.89 6.02 1.63
C ASP A 104 16.37 5.78 1.57
N LEU A 105 15.92 4.59 1.99
CA LEU A 105 14.50 4.23 1.95
C LEU A 105 13.67 5.03 2.96
N ILE A 106 14.20 5.29 4.15
CA ILE A 106 13.56 6.13 5.18
C ILE A 106 13.33 7.54 4.63
N GLU A 107 14.36 8.15 4.02
CA GLU A 107 14.25 9.47 3.39
C GLU A 107 13.19 9.48 2.28
N ILE A 108 13.20 8.49 1.39
CA ILE A 108 12.24 8.37 0.29
C ILE A 108 10.80 8.22 0.80
N ILE A 109 10.59 7.45 1.89
CA ILE A 109 9.25 7.28 2.47
C ILE A 109 8.79 8.59 3.13
N ALA A 110 9.66 9.30 3.82
CA ALA A 110 9.33 10.60 4.43
C ALA A 110 8.95 11.64 3.36
N GLU A 111 9.75 11.74 2.27
CA GLU A 111 9.45 12.59 1.12
C GLU A 111 8.10 12.22 0.45
N LEU A 112 7.83 10.91 0.32
CA LEU A 112 6.57 10.43 -0.24
C LEU A 112 5.38 10.79 0.64
N ALA A 113 5.46 10.56 1.97
CA ALA A 113 4.41 10.90 2.91
C ALA A 113 4.08 12.40 2.91
N ASP A 114 5.12 13.25 2.91
CA ASP A 114 4.97 14.70 2.79
C ASP A 114 4.26 15.08 1.47
N ALA A 115 4.71 14.53 0.34
CA ALA A 115 4.12 14.83 -0.97
C ALA A 115 2.65 14.38 -1.07
N LEU A 116 2.32 13.18 -0.57
CA LEU A 116 0.94 12.67 -0.57
C LEU A 116 0.02 13.47 0.35
N SER A 117 0.52 13.89 1.51
CA SER A 117 -0.26 14.71 2.45
C SER A 117 -0.56 16.12 1.92
N ARG A 118 0.15 16.60 0.90
CA ARG A 118 -0.12 17.88 0.21
C ARG A 118 -1.15 17.76 -0.91
N HIS A 119 -1.53 16.54 -1.31
CA HIS A 119 -2.61 16.38 -2.28
C HIS A 119 -3.90 17.00 -1.74
N ARG A 120 -4.69 17.62 -2.62
CA ARG A 120 -5.86 18.42 -2.22
C ARG A 120 -6.86 17.66 -1.36
N ASP A 121 -7.17 16.41 -1.73
CA ASP A 121 -8.29 15.66 -1.20
C ASP A 121 -7.88 14.38 -0.44
N TRP A 122 -6.62 13.91 -0.53
CA TRP A 122 -6.22 12.64 0.07
C TRP A 122 -5.93 12.78 1.57
N ARG A 123 -6.50 11.87 2.34
CA ARG A 123 -6.22 11.70 3.76
C ARG A 123 -5.16 10.61 3.94
N VAL A 124 -4.01 10.97 4.46
CA VAL A 124 -2.89 10.04 4.70
C VAL A 124 -2.93 9.54 6.13
N GLN A 125 -2.69 8.23 6.32
CA GLN A 125 -2.58 7.60 7.63
C GLN A 125 -1.40 6.65 7.66
N HIS A 126 -0.62 6.67 8.75
CA HIS A 126 0.39 5.66 9.03
C HIS A 126 -0.27 4.39 9.59
N VAL A 127 0.12 3.24 9.06
CA VAL A 127 -0.32 1.91 9.48
C VAL A 127 0.92 1.08 9.80
N GLY A 128 1.13 0.75 11.07
CA GLY A 128 2.29 -0.01 11.51
C GLY A 128 2.70 0.27 12.96
N SER A 129 3.74 -0.42 13.40
CA SER A 129 4.28 -0.25 14.75
C SER A 129 5.24 0.93 14.79
N HIS A 130 5.11 1.75 15.83
CA HIS A 130 6.03 2.88 16.06
C HIS A 130 7.35 2.43 16.70
N SER A 131 7.40 1.25 17.33
CA SER A 131 8.47 0.86 18.25
C SER A 131 9.85 0.66 17.60
N GLU A 132 9.90 0.38 16.31
CA GLU A 132 11.16 0.10 15.58
C GLU A 132 11.49 1.18 14.55
N LEU A 133 10.62 2.18 14.38
CA LEU A 133 10.85 3.25 13.41
C LEU A 133 11.79 4.32 13.95
N PRO A 134 12.72 4.84 13.11
CA PRO A 134 13.53 5.99 13.46
C PRO A 134 12.67 7.22 13.79
N PRO A 135 13.06 8.02 14.80
CA PRO A 135 12.28 9.18 15.22
C PRO A 135 11.97 10.19 14.11
N GLU A 136 12.91 10.41 13.20
CA GLU A 136 12.75 11.30 12.05
C GLU A 136 11.65 10.83 11.10
N LEU A 137 11.56 9.52 10.85
CA LEU A 137 10.49 8.96 10.00
C LEU A 137 9.13 9.03 10.70
N LEU A 138 9.08 8.73 12.01
CA LEU A 138 7.85 8.86 12.80
C LEU A 138 7.33 10.30 12.78
N THR A 139 8.22 11.27 12.93
CA THR A 139 7.85 12.70 12.86
C THR A 139 7.26 13.04 11.49
N ALA A 140 7.93 12.64 10.41
CA ALA A 140 7.44 12.91 9.05
C ALA A 140 6.08 12.26 8.77
N LEU A 141 5.86 11.02 9.21
CA LEU A 141 4.58 10.33 9.07
C LEU A 141 3.47 11.03 9.87
N HIS A 142 3.75 11.41 11.11
CA HIS A 142 2.80 12.12 11.96
C HIS A 142 2.43 13.51 11.40
N GLU A 143 3.40 14.27 10.90
CA GLU A 143 3.14 15.56 10.24
C GLU A 143 2.27 15.39 8.99
N ALA A 144 2.50 14.33 8.21
CA ALA A 144 1.70 14.02 7.03
C ALA A 144 0.24 13.68 7.41
N GLU A 145 0.04 12.89 8.47
CA GLU A 145 -1.28 12.59 9.02
C GLU A 145 -2.00 13.86 9.49
N GLN A 146 -1.37 14.65 10.33
CA GLN A 146 -1.96 15.88 10.86
C GLN A 146 -2.35 16.85 9.74
N ARG A 147 -1.48 17.04 8.74
CA ARG A 147 -1.72 17.92 7.60
C ARG A 147 -2.94 17.51 6.80
N SER A 148 -3.20 16.20 6.70
CA SER A 148 -4.26 15.66 5.86
C SER A 148 -5.50 15.18 6.63
N ALA A 149 -5.51 15.24 7.96
CA ALA A 149 -6.55 14.68 8.82
C ALA A 149 -7.98 15.20 8.54
N HIS A 150 -8.07 16.46 8.05
CA HIS A 150 -9.34 17.12 7.75
C HIS A 150 -9.90 16.81 6.36
N LYS A 151 -9.18 16.05 5.54
CA LYS A 151 -9.58 15.74 4.16
C LYS A 151 -10.52 14.55 4.12
N GLU A 152 -11.50 14.61 3.22
CA GLU A 152 -12.61 13.65 3.13
C GLU A 152 -12.57 12.80 1.86
N GLY A 153 -11.57 12.98 1.00
CA GLY A 153 -11.39 12.18 -0.22
C GLY A 153 -10.77 10.81 0.04
N MET A 154 -9.98 10.32 -0.91
CA MET A 154 -9.38 9.00 -0.81
C MET A 154 -8.51 8.84 0.44
N HIS A 155 -8.71 7.76 1.18
CA HIS A 155 -7.93 7.38 2.34
C HIS A 155 -6.70 6.59 1.90
N VAL A 156 -5.50 7.11 2.19
CA VAL A 156 -4.22 6.51 1.79
C VAL A 156 -3.47 6.04 3.04
N ASN A 157 -3.44 4.73 3.23
CA ASN A 157 -2.71 4.08 4.31
C ASN A 157 -1.28 3.78 3.87
N LEU A 158 -0.30 4.26 4.62
CA LEU A 158 1.11 3.97 4.44
C LEU A 158 1.55 2.90 5.45
N ALA A 159 1.66 1.64 4.99
CA ALA A 159 2.13 0.55 5.83
C ALA A 159 3.66 0.59 5.93
N VAL A 160 4.14 1.15 7.05
CA VAL A 160 5.55 1.41 7.36
C VAL A 160 5.87 0.86 8.75
N GLY A 161 6.93 0.05 8.88
CA GLY A 161 7.16 -0.70 10.12
C GLY A 161 6.02 -1.69 10.37
N TYR A 162 5.53 -2.29 9.30
CA TYR A 162 4.32 -3.10 9.31
C TYR A 162 4.64 -4.59 9.23
N GLY A 163 3.80 -5.39 9.88
CA GLY A 163 3.72 -6.84 9.76
C GLY A 163 2.43 -7.33 10.38
N GLY A 164 1.64 -8.10 9.62
CA GLY A 164 0.29 -8.52 10.01
C GLY A 164 0.25 -9.37 11.29
N ARG A 165 1.27 -10.21 11.52
CA ARG A 165 1.38 -10.95 12.79
C ARG A 165 1.59 -10.00 13.98
N GLY A 166 2.46 -8.99 13.81
CA GLY A 166 2.71 -7.97 14.82
C GLY A 166 1.45 -7.16 15.10
N GLU A 167 0.75 -6.73 14.05
CA GLU A 167 -0.51 -6.00 14.15
C GLU A 167 -1.56 -6.75 14.97
N ILE A 168 -1.76 -8.05 14.70
CA ILE A 168 -2.70 -8.90 15.45
C ILE A 168 -2.33 -8.94 16.93
N VAL A 169 -1.04 -9.13 17.24
CA VAL A 169 -0.56 -9.13 18.64
C VAL A 169 -0.78 -7.78 19.31
N ASP A 170 -0.56 -6.67 18.59
CA ASP A 170 -0.77 -5.33 19.12
C ASP A 170 -2.26 -5.03 19.32
N ALA A 171 -3.14 -5.52 18.43
CA ALA A 171 -4.59 -5.45 18.60
C ALA A 171 -5.02 -6.18 19.88
N MET A 172 -4.55 -7.41 20.07
CA MET A 172 -4.84 -8.20 21.28
C MET A 172 -4.35 -7.49 22.55
N ARG A 173 -3.15 -6.91 22.54
CA ARG A 173 -2.65 -6.14 23.70
C ARG A 173 -3.55 -4.95 24.01
N ARG A 174 -4.00 -4.19 23.00
CA ARG A 174 -4.92 -3.06 23.19
C ARG A 174 -6.25 -3.51 23.78
N ILE A 175 -6.81 -4.61 23.30
CA ILE A 175 -8.04 -5.18 23.84
C ILE A 175 -7.87 -5.53 25.32
N VAL A 176 -6.81 -6.28 25.67
CA VAL A 176 -6.52 -6.67 27.07
C VAL A 176 -6.31 -5.44 27.95
N GLN A 177 -5.53 -4.46 27.51
CA GLN A 177 -5.26 -3.23 28.27
C GLN A 177 -6.53 -2.40 28.49
N SER A 178 -7.35 -2.23 27.43
CA SER A 178 -8.62 -1.52 27.51
C SER A 178 -9.57 -2.21 28.50
N HIS A 179 -9.72 -3.53 28.41
CA HIS A 179 -10.59 -4.30 29.29
C HIS A 179 -10.13 -4.24 30.74
N ALA A 180 -8.83 -4.41 31.00
CA ALA A 180 -8.25 -4.31 32.34
C ALA A 180 -8.42 -2.90 32.96
N SER A 181 -8.27 -1.84 32.16
CA SER A 181 -8.47 -0.47 32.63
C SER A 181 -9.90 -0.17 33.07
N GLN A 182 -10.87 -0.93 32.56
CA GLN A 182 -12.29 -0.87 32.92
C GLN A 182 -12.66 -1.78 34.10
N GLY A 183 -11.67 -2.50 34.68
CA GLY A 183 -11.90 -3.41 35.80
C GLY A 183 -12.54 -4.75 35.40
N GLY A 184 -12.51 -5.10 34.10
CA GLY A 184 -13.07 -6.37 33.62
C GLY A 184 -12.24 -7.59 34.03
N SER A 185 -12.88 -8.75 34.18
CA SER A 185 -12.23 -10.02 34.47
C SER A 185 -11.73 -10.71 33.18
N LEU A 186 -10.86 -11.72 33.33
CA LEU A 186 -10.43 -12.52 32.18
C LEU A 186 -11.56 -13.37 31.61
N GLU A 187 -12.49 -13.81 32.47
CA GLU A 187 -13.69 -14.54 32.06
C GLU A 187 -14.58 -13.66 31.16
N ASP A 188 -14.85 -12.42 31.59
CA ASP A 188 -15.61 -11.45 30.78
C ASP A 188 -14.91 -11.14 29.43
N LEU A 189 -13.57 -11.07 29.44
CA LEU A 189 -12.81 -10.84 28.22
C LEU A 189 -12.95 -12.02 27.26
N ALA A 190 -12.87 -13.24 27.76
CA ALA A 190 -12.99 -14.44 26.94
C ALA A 190 -14.35 -14.53 26.22
N GLU A 191 -15.43 -14.10 26.90
CA GLU A 191 -16.79 -14.07 26.34
C GLU A 191 -16.96 -12.97 25.27
N LYS A 192 -16.25 -11.84 25.43
CA LYS A 192 -16.35 -10.67 24.52
C LYS A 192 -15.41 -10.74 23.31
N LEU A 193 -14.42 -11.65 23.34
CA LEU A 193 -13.40 -11.74 22.30
C LEU A 193 -14.00 -12.36 21.03
N THR A 194 -14.27 -11.53 20.03
CA THR A 194 -14.80 -11.93 18.72
C THR A 194 -13.88 -11.45 17.59
N PRO A 195 -14.00 -12.01 16.38
CA PRO A 195 -13.28 -11.51 15.22
C PRO A 195 -13.51 -10.01 14.95
N GLU A 196 -14.73 -9.54 15.16
CA GLU A 196 -15.11 -8.13 14.97
C GLU A 196 -14.35 -7.24 15.96
N LEU A 197 -14.31 -7.62 17.24
CA LEU A 197 -13.57 -6.87 18.27
C LEU A 197 -12.07 -6.79 17.94
N VAL A 198 -11.47 -7.88 17.42
CA VAL A 198 -10.09 -7.87 16.96
C VAL A 198 -9.93 -6.92 15.78
N GLY A 199 -10.83 -7.00 14.79
CA GLY A 199 -10.84 -6.12 13.62
C GLY A 199 -10.89 -4.63 13.96
N GLU A 200 -11.73 -4.24 14.94
CA GLU A 200 -11.84 -2.87 15.43
C GLU A 200 -10.54 -2.34 16.06
N HIS A 201 -9.70 -3.22 16.58
CA HIS A 201 -8.44 -2.87 17.23
C HIS A 201 -7.21 -3.02 16.32
N LEU A 202 -7.37 -3.43 15.07
CA LEU A 202 -6.29 -3.38 14.09
C LEU A 202 -5.90 -1.93 13.75
N TYR A 203 -4.76 -1.74 13.09
CA TYR A 203 -4.30 -0.40 12.70
C TYR A 203 -5.25 0.29 11.71
N THR A 204 -6.00 -0.51 10.94
CA THR A 204 -7.03 -0.06 9.99
C THR A 204 -8.46 -0.15 10.55
N GLY A 205 -8.60 -0.25 11.88
CA GLY A 205 -9.91 -0.35 12.53
C GLY A 205 -10.86 0.78 12.09
N GLY A 206 -12.11 0.41 11.76
CA GLY A 206 -13.12 1.34 11.25
C GLY A 206 -13.05 1.62 9.74
N GLN A 207 -12.05 1.11 9.04
CA GLN A 207 -11.95 1.14 7.57
C GLN A 207 -12.49 -0.16 6.95
N PRO A 208 -12.91 -0.14 5.67
CA PRO A 208 -13.26 -1.38 4.99
C PRO A 208 -12.02 -2.27 4.80
N ASP A 209 -12.21 -3.58 4.88
CA ASP A 209 -11.18 -4.54 4.50
C ASP A 209 -10.86 -4.43 2.99
N PRO A 210 -9.63 -4.78 2.54
CA PRO A 210 -9.29 -4.74 1.14
C PRO A 210 -10.13 -5.73 0.33
N ASP A 211 -10.75 -5.22 -0.71
CA ASP A 211 -11.46 -6.04 -1.69
C ASP A 211 -10.48 -6.72 -2.66
N LEU A 212 -9.39 -6.02 -2.99
CA LEU A 212 -8.38 -6.46 -3.94
C LEU A 212 -6.97 -6.19 -3.40
N VAL A 213 -6.12 -7.21 -3.38
CA VAL A 213 -4.70 -7.11 -3.09
C VAL A 213 -3.91 -7.31 -4.38
N ILE A 214 -3.08 -6.33 -4.73
CA ILE A 214 -2.22 -6.37 -5.92
C ILE A 214 -0.76 -6.46 -5.48
N ARG A 215 0.01 -7.34 -6.12
CA ARG A 215 1.46 -7.41 -5.93
C ARG A 215 2.18 -7.41 -7.25
N THR A 216 3.19 -6.54 -7.38
CA THR A 216 4.09 -6.50 -8.54
C THR A 216 5.23 -7.51 -8.40
N SER A 217 6.03 -7.67 -9.46
CA SER A 217 7.25 -8.49 -9.54
C SER A 217 7.05 -10.00 -9.71
N GLY A 218 5.83 -10.49 -9.99
CA GLY A 218 5.53 -11.90 -10.19
C GLY A 218 5.55 -12.77 -8.93
N GLU A 219 5.85 -12.19 -7.76
CA GLU A 219 5.90 -12.93 -6.50
C GLU A 219 4.50 -13.21 -5.97
N GLN A 220 4.19 -14.48 -5.71
CA GLN A 220 2.84 -14.95 -5.33
C GLN A 220 2.78 -15.28 -3.83
N ARG A 221 3.00 -14.29 -2.97
CA ARG A 221 2.91 -14.40 -1.52
C ARG A 221 2.51 -13.07 -0.88
N LEU A 222 1.91 -13.11 0.31
CA LEU A 222 1.47 -11.92 1.06
C LEU A 222 2.60 -11.22 1.80
N SER A 223 3.66 -11.93 2.15
CA SER A 223 4.80 -11.39 2.91
C SER A 223 4.38 -10.66 4.20
N ASP A 224 3.49 -11.28 4.98
CA ASP A 224 3.00 -10.75 6.25
C ASP A 224 2.18 -9.44 6.12
N PHE A 225 1.59 -9.18 4.92
CA PHE A 225 0.81 -7.98 4.66
C PHE A 225 -0.69 -8.24 4.85
N MET A 226 -1.34 -7.45 5.69
CA MET A 226 -2.78 -7.41 5.96
C MET A 226 -3.42 -8.80 6.15
N LEU A 227 -2.77 -9.67 6.97
CA LEU A 227 -3.17 -11.08 7.12
C LEU A 227 -4.61 -11.27 7.59
N TRP A 228 -5.07 -10.42 8.50
CA TRP A 228 -6.43 -10.46 8.99
C TRP A 228 -7.41 -9.90 7.97
N GLN A 229 -7.14 -8.69 7.52
CA GLN A 229 -8.04 -7.94 6.65
C GLN A 229 -8.16 -8.56 5.25
N ALA A 230 -7.10 -9.24 4.76
CA ALA A 230 -7.10 -9.85 3.43
C ALA A 230 -7.73 -11.25 3.37
N ALA A 231 -8.37 -11.71 4.45
CA ALA A 231 -8.95 -13.06 4.53
C ALA A 231 -9.98 -13.35 3.42
N HIS A 232 -10.68 -12.32 2.95
CA HIS A 232 -11.69 -12.40 1.90
C HIS A 232 -11.36 -11.61 0.65
N SER A 233 -10.11 -11.11 0.54
CA SER A 233 -9.67 -10.33 -0.61
C SER A 233 -9.44 -11.19 -1.84
N GLU A 234 -9.67 -10.62 -3.01
CA GLU A 234 -9.16 -11.15 -4.26
C GLU A 234 -7.68 -10.77 -4.43
N PHE A 235 -6.89 -11.68 -5.02
CA PHE A 235 -5.47 -11.44 -5.25
C PHE A 235 -5.17 -11.34 -6.74
N TYR A 236 -4.34 -10.36 -7.11
CA TYR A 236 -3.85 -10.20 -8.47
C TYR A 236 -2.32 -9.98 -8.47
N PHE A 237 -1.60 -10.85 -9.16
CA PHE A 237 -0.15 -10.81 -9.26
C PHE A 237 0.25 -10.28 -10.62
N VAL A 238 1.07 -9.20 -10.62
CA VAL A 238 1.57 -8.54 -11.84
C VAL A 238 3.03 -8.91 -12.03
N GLU A 239 3.39 -9.40 -13.21
CA GLU A 239 4.77 -9.78 -13.54
C GLU A 239 5.72 -8.58 -13.60
N ALA A 240 5.22 -7.39 -13.97
CA ALA A 240 6.04 -6.20 -14.05
C ALA A 240 6.64 -5.84 -12.69
N LEU A 241 7.88 -5.33 -12.69
CA LEU A 241 8.51 -4.76 -11.51
C LEU A 241 7.79 -3.46 -11.10
N GLY A 242 7.84 -3.12 -9.81
CA GLY A 242 7.10 -1.96 -9.29
C GLY A 242 7.23 -0.68 -10.12
N PRO A 243 8.46 -0.20 -10.44
CA PRO A 243 8.64 0.99 -11.27
C PRO A 243 8.08 0.88 -12.71
N ASP A 244 7.96 -0.34 -13.24
CA ASP A 244 7.46 -0.59 -14.60
C ASP A 244 5.95 -0.87 -14.64
N LEU A 245 5.25 -0.77 -13.51
CA LEU A 245 3.80 -0.93 -13.45
C LEU A 245 3.12 0.11 -14.35
N ARG A 246 2.25 -0.36 -15.24
CA ARG A 246 1.49 0.49 -16.16
C ARG A 246 0.02 0.52 -15.74
N GLU A 247 -0.64 1.60 -16.09
CA GLU A 247 -2.10 1.71 -15.88
C GLU A 247 -2.88 0.52 -16.46
N VAL A 248 -2.48 0.02 -17.63
CA VAL A 248 -3.15 -1.12 -18.27
C VAL A 248 -3.06 -2.40 -17.43
N ASP A 249 -1.99 -2.58 -16.66
CA ASP A 249 -1.81 -3.74 -15.79
C ASP A 249 -2.76 -3.64 -14.59
N PHE A 250 -2.94 -2.42 -14.05
CA PHE A 250 -3.93 -2.12 -13.01
C PHE A 250 -5.37 -2.28 -13.52
N LEU A 251 -5.70 -1.74 -14.70
CA LEU A 251 -7.02 -1.90 -15.30
C LEU A 251 -7.38 -3.37 -15.57
N ARG A 252 -6.39 -4.21 -15.91
CA ARG A 252 -6.60 -5.66 -16.03
C ARG A 252 -6.93 -6.29 -14.69
N ALA A 253 -6.24 -5.91 -13.61
CA ALA A 253 -6.54 -6.38 -12.27
C ALA A 253 -7.99 -6.04 -11.87
N LEU A 254 -8.42 -4.81 -12.13
CA LEU A 254 -9.80 -4.37 -11.86
C LEU A 254 -10.83 -5.09 -12.72
N ARG A 255 -10.55 -5.33 -13.99
CA ARG A 255 -11.43 -6.12 -14.87
C ARG A 255 -11.59 -7.54 -14.33
N ASP A 256 -10.48 -8.21 -14.00
CA ASP A 256 -10.51 -9.57 -13.52
C ASP A 256 -11.24 -9.65 -12.17
N PHE A 257 -11.05 -8.66 -11.29
CA PHE A 257 -11.83 -8.49 -10.07
C PHE A 257 -13.34 -8.39 -10.35
N SER A 258 -13.73 -7.56 -11.33
CA SER A 258 -15.15 -7.36 -11.67
C SER A 258 -15.84 -8.59 -12.24
N HIS A 259 -15.07 -9.49 -12.88
CA HIS A 259 -15.59 -10.72 -13.47
C HIS A 259 -15.67 -11.89 -12.47
N ARG A 260 -14.99 -11.80 -11.32
CA ARG A 260 -15.09 -12.80 -10.27
C ARG A 260 -16.39 -12.60 -9.51
N GLN A 261 -17.28 -13.59 -9.60
CA GLN A 261 -18.44 -13.62 -8.70
C GLN A 261 -17.91 -13.89 -7.29
N ARG A 262 -18.05 -12.92 -6.40
CA ARG A 262 -17.78 -13.12 -4.97
C ARG A 262 -18.81 -14.11 -4.43
N ARG A 263 -18.46 -15.37 -4.42
CA ARG A 263 -19.23 -16.38 -3.68
C ARG A 263 -18.79 -16.31 -2.23
N TYR A 264 -19.35 -15.42 -1.46
CA TYR A 264 -19.33 -15.54 -0.01
C TYR A 264 -20.23 -16.74 0.31
N GLY A 265 -19.59 -17.92 0.65
CA GLY A 265 -20.19 -19.10 1.19
C GLY A 265 -21.71 -19.12 1.30
N GLU A 266 -22.44 -19.31 0.19
CA GLU A 266 -23.78 -19.84 0.18
C GLU A 266 -23.68 -21.38 0.09
#